data_ccf9a5ca6cedac7a006e0dbffca8c5ce
#
_entry.id   ccf9a5ca6cedac7a006e0dbffca8c5ce
#
_cell.length_a   1.000
_cell.length_b   1.000
_cell.length_c   1.000
_cell.angle_alpha   90.00
_cell.angle_beta   90.00
_cell.angle_gamma   90.00
#
_symmetry.space_group_name_H-M   'P 1'
#
loop_
_entity.id
_entity.type
_entity.pdbx_description
1 polymer ?
#
loop_
_entity_poly.entity_id
_entity_poly.type
_entity_poly.pdbx_seq_one_letter_code
_entity_poly.pdbx_strand_id
1 'polypeptide(L)'
;GPISLFTLVVVLCIAVMSVLCFSLAHSSLTVAQRQADFATDSYANESAGQEFVAAVDEVLAGLRTQAGSGAPSAGGAAGSGDAAGAASGKDVVIGKKSALAALKARGADLAPGATLSFGSDSVTADFLLPSSRRLYVELAIDDDATYRVVQWKQTTRQDKVDNSQLLVVGE
;
A
#
# COMPACT_ATOMS: atom_id res chain seq x y z
N GLY A 1 30.51 44.12 42.29
CA GLY A 1 29.36 44.37 43.14
C GLY A 1 28.23 43.36 42.87
N PRO A 2 27.22 43.23 43.74
CA PRO A 2 26.16 42.24 43.66
C PRO A 2 25.32 42.36 42.37
N ILE A 3 25.23 43.52 41.72
CA ILE A 3 24.51 43.76 40.48
C ILE A 3 25.17 43.01 39.32
N SER A 4 26.50 42.96 39.25
CA SER A 4 27.21 42.24 38.19
C SER A 4 26.98 40.73 38.24
N LEU A 5 26.86 40.17 39.44
CA LEU A 5 26.59 38.76 39.63
C LEU A 5 25.15 38.44 39.21
N PHE A 6 24.17 39.32 39.51
CA PHE A 6 22.78 39.15 39.09
C PHE A 6 22.63 39.19 37.55
N THR A 7 23.26 40.17 36.88
CA THR A 7 23.23 40.27 35.42
C THR A 7 23.86 39.02 34.75
N LEU A 8 24.96 38.50 35.31
CA LEU A 8 25.57 37.28 34.80
C LEU A 8 24.63 36.07 34.88
N VAL A 9 23.94 35.90 36.03
CA VAL A 9 22.97 34.81 36.20
C VAL A 9 21.81 34.93 35.21
N VAL A 10 21.25 36.14 35.00
CA VAL A 10 20.18 36.37 34.06
C VAL A 10 20.61 36.03 32.63
N VAL A 11 21.79 36.48 32.19
CA VAL A 11 22.32 36.18 30.85
C VAL A 11 22.52 34.68 30.68
N LEU A 12 23.00 33.98 31.72
CA LEU A 12 23.19 32.53 31.66
C LEU A 12 21.84 31.79 31.56
N CYS A 13 20.82 32.20 32.29
CA CYS A 13 19.49 31.66 32.20
C CYS A 13 18.88 31.85 30.79
N ILE A 14 19.02 33.02 30.19
CA ILE A 14 18.53 33.30 28.83
C ILE A 14 19.28 32.43 27.82
N ALA A 15 20.58 32.28 27.95
CA ALA A 15 21.37 31.42 27.07
C ALA A 15 20.93 29.96 27.12
N VAL A 16 20.71 29.41 28.32
CA VAL A 16 20.21 28.03 28.49
C VAL A 16 18.82 27.86 27.89
N MET A 17 17.91 28.80 28.18
CA MET A 17 16.56 28.78 27.61
C MET A 17 16.59 28.82 26.08
N SER A 18 17.44 29.63 25.48
CA SER A 18 17.57 29.73 24.01
C SER A 18 18.01 28.43 23.39
N VAL A 19 19.00 27.75 23.99
CA VAL A 19 19.49 26.44 23.51
C VAL A 19 18.40 25.37 23.62
N LEU A 20 17.66 25.36 24.73
CA LEU A 20 16.56 24.41 24.92
C LEU A 20 15.43 24.63 23.91
N CYS A 21 15.02 25.89 23.66
CA CYS A 21 14.02 26.23 22.66
C CYS A 21 14.45 25.80 21.25
N PHE A 22 15.70 26.05 20.88
CA PHE A 22 16.24 25.65 19.59
C PHE A 22 16.28 24.12 19.43
N SER A 23 16.72 23.41 20.44
CA SER A 23 16.76 21.94 20.45
C SER A 23 15.37 21.34 20.31
N LEU A 24 14.38 21.88 21.03
CA LEU A 24 12.99 21.44 20.94
C LEU A 24 12.38 21.70 19.56
N ALA A 25 12.63 22.89 18.99
CA ALA A 25 12.15 23.25 17.67
C ALA A 25 12.72 22.32 16.58
N HIS A 26 14.02 22.00 16.65
CA HIS A 26 14.66 21.09 15.71
C HIS A 26 14.10 19.66 15.83
N SER A 27 13.91 19.18 17.05
CA SER A 27 13.28 17.87 17.30
C SER A 27 11.85 17.80 16.75
N SER A 28 11.06 18.84 16.99
CA SER A 28 9.67 18.92 16.49
C SER A 28 9.61 18.91 14.96
N LEU A 29 10.51 19.63 14.29
CA LEU A 29 10.58 19.64 12.82
C LEU A 29 10.90 18.25 12.27
N THR A 30 11.87 17.54 12.86
CA THR A 30 12.24 16.19 12.44
C THR A 30 11.07 15.21 12.57
N VAL A 31 10.32 15.31 13.66
CA VAL A 31 9.12 14.47 13.85
C VAL A 31 8.03 14.80 12.82
N ALA A 32 7.79 16.09 12.55
CA ALA A 32 6.81 16.51 11.56
C ALA A 32 7.16 16.01 10.14
N GLN A 33 8.42 16.09 9.76
CA GLN A 33 8.90 15.57 8.48
C GLN A 33 8.68 14.06 8.36
N ARG A 34 9.04 13.29 9.39
CA ARG A 34 8.81 11.84 9.40
C ARG A 34 7.33 11.47 9.31
N GLN A 35 6.45 12.27 9.92
CA GLN A 35 5.00 12.06 9.82
C GLN A 35 4.47 12.35 8.41
N ALA A 36 4.98 13.38 7.75
CA ALA A 36 4.62 13.71 6.38
C ALA A 36 5.07 12.61 5.40
N ASP A 37 6.32 12.15 5.53
CA ASP A 37 6.85 11.05 4.72
C ASP A 37 6.04 9.76 4.95
N PHE A 38 5.71 9.48 6.21
CA PHE A 38 4.87 8.34 6.57
C PHE A 38 3.49 8.40 5.91
N ALA A 39 2.83 9.55 5.90
CA ALA A 39 1.53 9.72 5.27
C ALA A 39 1.64 9.52 3.74
N THR A 40 2.63 10.15 3.10
CA THR A 40 2.86 10.04 1.66
C THR A 40 3.07 8.60 1.23
N ASP A 41 3.93 7.86 1.93
CA ASP A 41 4.22 6.46 1.62
C ASP A 41 3.00 5.55 1.84
N SER A 42 2.19 5.85 2.87
CA SER A 42 0.96 5.11 3.14
C SER A 42 -0.05 5.27 1.99
N TYR A 43 -0.23 6.51 1.51
CA TYR A 43 -1.11 6.79 0.37
C TYR A 43 -0.59 6.17 -0.93
N ALA A 44 0.72 6.19 -1.16
CA ALA A 44 1.32 5.57 -2.34
C ALA A 44 1.07 4.05 -2.36
N ASN A 45 1.24 3.36 -1.23
CA ASN A 45 0.93 1.94 -1.11
C ASN A 45 -0.56 1.65 -1.32
N GLU A 46 -1.42 2.46 -0.75
CA GLU A 46 -2.86 2.28 -0.89
C GLU A 46 -3.32 2.49 -2.33
N SER A 47 -2.82 3.51 -3.02
CA SER A 47 -3.06 3.74 -4.45
C SER A 47 -2.63 2.54 -5.28
N ALA A 48 -1.41 2.03 -5.06
CA ALA A 48 -0.91 0.85 -5.78
C ALA A 48 -1.77 -0.41 -5.53
N GLY A 49 -2.24 -0.59 -4.29
CA GLY A 49 -3.16 -1.68 -3.95
C GLY A 49 -4.51 -1.55 -4.65
N GLN A 50 -5.06 -0.35 -4.73
CA GLN A 50 -6.33 -0.08 -5.42
C GLN A 50 -6.18 -0.27 -6.94
N GLU A 51 -5.06 0.16 -7.53
CA GLU A 51 -4.75 -0.08 -8.94
C GLU A 51 -4.66 -1.58 -9.25
N PHE A 52 -4.04 -2.35 -8.36
CA PHE A 52 -4.02 -3.81 -8.49
C PHE A 52 -5.42 -4.43 -8.48
N VAL A 53 -6.27 -4.04 -7.54
CA VAL A 53 -7.66 -4.53 -7.47
C VAL A 53 -8.44 -4.15 -8.72
N ALA A 54 -8.28 -2.92 -9.21
CA ALA A 54 -8.92 -2.46 -10.44
C ALA A 54 -8.44 -3.24 -11.67
N ALA A 55 -7.14 -3.54 -11.77
CA ALA A 55 -6.59 -4.35 -12.86
C ALA A 55 -7.10 -5.80 -12.82
N VAL A 56 -7.24 -6.37 -11.63
CA VAL A 56 -7.85 -7.71 -11.46
C VAL A 56 -9.31 -7.69 -11.89
N ASP A 57 -10.09 -6.67 -11.47
CA ASP A 57 -11.50 -6.56 -11.85
C ASP A 57 -11.66 -6.38 -13.36
N GLU A 58 -10.83 -5.59 -14.02
CA GLU A 58 -10.85 -5.43 -15.48
C GLU A 58 -10.69 -6.76 -16.21
N VAL A 59 -9.73 -7.59 -15.78
CA VAL A 59 -9.50 -8.92 -16.39
C VAL A 59 -10.71 -9.83 -16.17
N LEU A 60 -11.24 -9.86 -14.95
CA LEU A 60 -12.39 -10.69 -14.59
C LEU A 60 -13.67 -10.21 -15.28
N ALA A 61 -13.88 -8.90 -15.39
CA ALA A 61 -14.99 -8.31 -16.14
C ALA A 61 -14.93 -8.67 -17.62
N GLY A 62 -13.74 -8.66 -18.22
CA GLY A 62 -13.51 -9.11 -19.58
C GLY A 62 -13.93 -10.58 -19.80
N LEU A 63 -13.59 -11.46 -18.87
CA LEU A 63 -13.99 -12.87 -18.90
C LEU A 63 -15.51 -13.04 -18.77
N ARG A 64 -16.13 -12.31 -17.85
CA ARG A 64 -17.61 -12.32 -17.66
C ARG A 64 -18.33 -11.85 -18.93
N THR A 65 -17.81 -10.81 -19.59
CA THR A 65 -18.37 -10.30 -20.84
C THR A 65 -18.24 -11.32 -21.98
N GLN A 66 -17.07 -11.98 -22.13
CA GLN A 66 -16.84 -13.01 -23.13
C GLN A 66 -17.75 -14.23 -22.92
N ALA A 67 -17.97 -14.61 -21.68
CA ALA A 67 -18.82 -15.75 -21.34
C ALA A 67 -20.30 -15.42 -21.50
N GLY A 68 -20.71 -14.17 -21.29
CA GLY A 68 -22.10 -13.71 -21.51
C GLY A 68 -22.45 -13.46 -22.97
N SER A 69 -21.43 -13.21 -23.83
CA SER A 69 -21.62 -12.99 -25.27
C SER A 69 -21.30 -14.24 -26.07
N GLY A 70 -22.12 -15.25 -25.96
CA GLY A 70 -22.13 -16.39 -26.88
C GLY A 70 -22.58 -16.02 -28.30
N ALA A 71 -22.15 -14.88 -28.86
CA ALA A 71 -22.30 -14.49 -30.25
C ALA A 71 -21.24 -13.43 -30.60
N PRO A 72 -20.54 -13.52 -31.77
CA PRO A 72 -19.57 -12.52 -32.17
C PRO A 72 -20.27 -11.26 -32.67
N SER A 73 -20.17 -10.16 -31.92
CA SER A 73 -20.49 -8.84 -32.45
C SER A 73 -19.27 -7.93 -32.31
N ALA A 74 -18.66 -7.70 -33.46
CA ALA A 74 -17.70 -6.63 -33.66
C ALA A 74 -18.38 -5.27 -33.50
N GLY A 75 -17.76 -4.34 -32.80
CA GLY A 75 -17.97 -2.91 -33.06
C GLY A 75 -18.43 -2.06 -31.89
N GLY A 76 -17.55 -1.20 -31.39
CA GLY A 76 -17.87 0.22 -31.28
C GLY A 76 -18.25 0.78 -29.90
N ALA A 77 -17.34 1.62 -29.39
CA ALA A 77 -17.56 2.94 -28.78
C ALA A 77 -18.26 3.09 -27.43
N ALA A 78 -17.46 3.63 -26.52
CA ALA A 78 -17.72 4.72 -25.56
C ALA A 78 -19.15 4.91 -25.01
N GLY A 79 -19.27 4.87 -23.68
CA GLY A 79 -20.44 5.35 -22.99
C GLY A 79 -20.30 5.25 -21.48
N SER A 80 -19.98 6.37 -20.83
CA SER A 80 -20.10 6.59 -19.40
C SER A 80 -21.56 6.43 -18.96
N GLY A 81 -21.82 5.76 -17.83
CA GLY A 81 -23.14 5.76 -17.26
C GLY A 81 -23.24 4.85 -16.04
N ASP A 82 -23.40 5.49 -14.89
CA ASP A 82 -23.94 4.93 -13.65
C ASP A 82 -25.09 3.95 -13.90
N ALA A 83 -25.05 2.80 -13.27
CA ALA A 83 -26.25 2.14 -12.76
C ALA A 83 -25.88 0.94 -11.88
N ALA A 84 -26.10 1.07 -10.57
CA ALA A 84 -26.41 -0.05 -9.70
C ALA A 84 -27.66 -0.74 -10.25
N GLY A 85 -27.53 -1.98 -10.70
CA GLY A 85 -28.63 -2.80 -11.21
C GLY A 85 -28.32 -4.26 -11.03
N ALA A 86 -28.88 -4.87 -9.98
CA ALA A 86 -28.91 -6.30 -9.80
C ALA A 86 -29.58 -6.94 -11.05
N ALA A 87 -28.78 -7.58 -11.90
CA ALA A 87 -29.28 -8.48 -12.91
C ALA A 87 -28.91 -9.91 -12.54
N SER A 88 -29.86 -10.58 -11.92
CA SER A 88 -29.97 -12.04 -11.89
C SER A 88 -29.94 -12.55 -13.33
N GLY A 89 -28.88 -13.13 -13.77
CA GLY A 89 -28.78 -13.68 -15.11
C GLY A 89 -27.71 -14.76 -15.21
N LYS A 90 -28.16 -15.98 -15.29
CA LYS A 90 -27.47 -17.21 -15.73
C LYS A 90 -26.04 -17.36 -15.26
N ASP A 91 -25.86 -18.31 -14.36
CA ASP A 91 -24.56 -18.82 -13.92
C ASP A 91 -23.72 -19.25 -15.13
N VAL A 92 -22.94 -18.32 -15.65
CA VAL A 92 -21.84 -18.65 -16.56
C VAL A 92 -20.68 -19.04 -15.67
N VAL A 93 -20.55 -20.34 -15.41
CA VAL A 93 -19.42 -20.88 -14.62
C VAL A 93 -18.13 -20.70 -15.42
N ILE A 94 -17.52 -19.55 -15.24
CA ILE A 94 -16.13 -19.34 -15.68
C ILE A 94 -15.29 -19.99 -14.58
N GLY A 95 -14.87 -21.22 -14.77
CA GLY A 95 -14.13 -21.92 -13.71
C GLY A 95 -12.95 -21.10 -13.18
N LYS A 96 -12.76 -21.07 -11.86
CA LYS A 96 -11.61 -20.41 -11.15
C LYS A 96 -10.28 -20.56 -11.88
N LYS A 97 -10.04 -21.74 -12.46
CA LYS A 97 -8.79 -22.04 -13.16
C LYS A 97 -8.58 -21.17 -14.40
N SER A 98 -9.66 -20.87 -15.16
CA SER A 98 -9.57 -20.00 -16.33
C SER A 98 -9.36 -18.54 -15.92
N ALA A 99 -10.02 -18.08 -14.86
CA ALA A 99 -9.83 -16.76 -14.29
C ALA A 99 -8.39 -16.57 -13.80
N LEU A 100 -7.86 -17.50 -13.02
CA LEU A 100 -6.48 -17.49 -12.54
C LEU A 100 -5.45 -17.59 -13.67
N ALA A 101 -5.73 -18.39 -14.71
CA ALA A 101 -4.87 -18.48 -15.89
C ALA A 101 -4.80 -17.15 -16.65
N ALA A 102 -5.93 -16.44 -16.81
CA ALA A 102 -5.97 -15.12 -17.42
C ALA A 102 -5.23 -14.06 -16.59
N LEU A 103 -5.39 -14.06 -15.27
CA LEU A 103 -4.66 -13.19 -14.38
C LEU A 103 -3.15 -13.49 -14.43
N LYS A 104 -2.77 -14.76 -14.43
CA LYS A 104 -1.37 -15.18 -14.54
C LYS A 104 -0.74 -14.78 -15.89
N ALA A 105 -1.52 -14.81 -16.97
CA ALA A 105 -1.07 -14.38 -18.29
C ALA A 105 -0.76 -12.87 -18.36
N ARG A 106 -1.50 -12.04 -17.62
CA ARG A 106 -1.20 -10.60 -17.44
C ARG A 106 0.03 -10.36 -16.55
N GLY A 107 0.28 -11.25 -15.59
CA GLY A 107 1.47 -11.26 -14.75
C GLY A 107 1.81 -9.90 -14.14
N ALA A 108 3.02 -9.40 -14.44
CA ALA A 108 3.53 -8.16 -13.87
C ALA A 108 2.73 -6.89 -14.23
N ASP A 109 1.93 -6.92 -15.30
CA ASP A 109 1.09 -5.77 -15.69
C ASP A 109 -0.06 -5.52 -14.71
N LEU A 110 -0.44 -6.52 -13.91
CA LEU A 110 -1.48 -6.36 -12.88
C LEU A 110 -1.03 -5.48 -11.72
N ALA A 111 0.25 -5.52 -11.37
CA ALA A 111 0.78 -4.76 -10.25
C ALA A 111 2.26 -4.41 -10.50
N PRO A 112 2.53 -3.31 -11.22
CA PRO A 112 3.90 -2.88 -11.46
C PRO A 112 4.64 -2.63 -10.14
N GLY A 113 5.80 -3.26 -9.97
CA GLY A 113 6.62 -3.12 -8.77
C GLY A 113 6.21 -3.98 -7.57
N ALA A 114 5.17 -4.80 -7.68
CA ALA A 114 4.79 -5.77 -6.66
C ALA A 114 5.31 -7.17 -6.96
N THR A 115 5.49 -7.96 -5.91
CA THR A 115 5.70 -9.41 -6.03
C THR A 115 4.35 -10.11 -6.04
N LEU A 116 3.99 -10.73 -7.18
CA LEU A 116 2.74 -11.45 -7.34
C LEU A 116 2.95 -12.94 -7.01
N SER A 117 2.01 -13.52 -6.29
CA SER A 117 1.88 -14.96 -6.05
C SER A 117 0.48 -15.43 -6.41
N PHE A 118 0.38 -16.58 -7.06
CA PHE A 118 -0.88 -17.18 -7.47
C PHE A 118 -1.07 -18.48 -6.73
N GLY A 119 -2.13 -18.56 -5.92
CA GLY A 119 -2.56 -19.77 -5.22
C GLY A 119 -3.48 -20.64 -6.10
N SER A 120 -4.17 -21.59 -5.47
CA SER A 120 -5.16 -22.46 -6.11
C SER A 120 -6.45 -21.70 -6.48
N ASP A 121 -6.82 -20.72 -5.67
CA ASP A 121 -8.05 -19.93 -5.76
C ASP A 121 -7.85 -18.46 -5.31
N SER A 122 -6.60 -18.05 -5.13
CA SER A 122 -6.25 -16.71 -4.67
C SER A 122 -5.10 -16.11 -5.46
N VAL A 123 -5.08 -14.79 -5.48
CA VAL A 123 -3.99 -13.97 -6.01
C VAL A 123 -3.52 -13.07 -4.89
N THR A 124 -2.21 -13.00 -4.67
CA THR A 124 -1.60 -12.13 -3.68
C THR A 124 -0.65 -11.15 -4.34
N ALA A 125 -0.69 -9.91 -3.91
CA ALA A 125 0.24 -8.87 -4.30
C ALA A 125 0.96 -8.32 -3.06
N ASP A 126 2.26 -8.21 -3.14
CA ASP A 126 3.13 -7.74 -2.08
C ASP A 126 3.91 -6.53 -2.59
N PHE A 127 3.52 -5.35 -2.13
CA PHE A 127 4.14 -4.08 -2.47
C PHE A 127 5.16 -3.71 -1.40
N LEU A 128 6.39 -3.50 -1.79
CA LEU A 128 7.46 -3.05 -0.90
C LEU A 128 7.96 -1.69 -1.37
N LEU A 129 7.77 -0.67 -0.54
CA LEU A 129 8.31 0.67 -0.78
C LEU A 129 9.76 0.80 -0.30
N PRO A 130 10.53 1.75 -0.85
CA PRO A 130 11.89 2.05 -0.40
C PRO A 130 11.98 2.40 1.10
N SER A 131 10.91 2.92 1.68
CA SER A 131 10.77 3.21 3.12
C SER A 131 10.60 1.98 4.02
N SER A 132 10.79 0.78 3.48
CA SER A 132 10.54 -0.51 4.17
C SER A 132 9.07 -0.74 4.58
N ARG A 133 8.15 0.01 3.98
CA ARG A 133 6.71 -0.23 4.15
C ARG A 133 6.26 -1.27 3.16
N ARG A 134 5.43 -2.15 3.66
CA ARG A 134 4.90 -3.28 2.92
C ARG A 134 3.37 -3.24 2.95
N LEU A 135 2.74 -3.38 1.78
CA LEU A 135 1.32 -3.65 1.66
C LEU A 135 1.16 -5.06 1.09
N TYR A 136 0.46 -5.89 1.84
CA TYR A 136 0.06 -7.22 1.41
C TYR A 136 -1.43 -7.23 1.11
N VAL A 137 -1.78 -7.61 -0.11
CA VAL A 137 -3.16 -7.73 -0.58
C VAL A 137 -3.38 -9.16 -1.05
N GLU A 138 -4.44 -9.79 -0.56
CA GLU A 138 -4.87 -11.13 -0.97
C GLU A 138 -6.31 -11.09 -1.44
N LEU A 139 -6.54 -11.55 -2.65
CA LEU A 139 -7.84 -11.65 -3.29
C LEU A 139 -8.18 -13.12 -3.53
N ALA A 140 -9.31 -13.59 -3.04
CA ALA A 140 -9.88 -14.88 -3.43
C ALA A 140 -10.72 -14.70 -4.70
N ILE A 141 -10.58 -15.63 -5.62
CA ILE A 141 -11.30 -15.66 -6.88
C ILE A 141 -12.39 -16.72 -6.78
N ASP A 142 -13.62 -16.34 -7.08
CA ASP A 142 -14.78 -17.23 -7.07
C ASP A 142 -15.07 -17.82 -8.46
N ASP A 143 -15.90 -18.87 -8.53
CA ASP A 143 -16.17 -19.62 -9.76
C ASP A 143 -16.95 -18.84 -10.83
N ASP A 144 -17.55 -17.71 -10.44
CA ASP A 144 -18.29 -16.79 -11.30
C ASP A 144 -17.41 -15.64 -11.87
N ALA A 145 -16.08 -15.76 -11.74
CA ALA A 145 -15.13 -14.72 -12.07
C ALA A 145 -15.37 -13.41 -11.29
N THR A 146 -15.82 -13.52 -10.06
CA THR A 146 -15.79 -12.44 -9.09
C THR A 146 -14.60 -12.60 -8.15
N TYR A 147 -14.28 -11.54 -7.43
CA TYR A 147 -13.23 -11.59 -6.43
C TYR A 147 -13.74 -11.08 -5.09
N ARG A 148 -13.05 -11.51 -4.03
CA ARG A 148 -13.26 -11.04 -2.67
C ARG A 148 -11.93 -10.73 -2.02
N VAL A 149 -11.84 -9.57 -1.38
CA VAL A 149 -10.66 -9.21 -0.59
C VAL A 149 -10.64 -10.06 0.68
N VAL A 150 -9.63 -10.91 0.79
CA VAL A 150 -9.40 -11.78 1.96
C VAL A 150 -8.55 -11.06 2.98
N GLN A 151 -7.48 -10.41 2.51
CA GLN A 151 -6.56 -9.71 3.38
C GLN A 151 -6.09 -8.41 2.74
N TRP A 152 -6.07 -7.35 3.53
CA TRP A 152 -5.49 -6.06 3.21
C TRP A 152 -4.68 -5.60 4.42
N LYS A 153 -3.36 -5.74 4.36
CA LYS A 153 -2.50 -5.52 5.51
C LYS A 153 -1.32 -4.63 5.17
N GLN A 154 -1.25 -3.49 5.82
CA GLN A 154 -0.06 -2.64 5.80
C GLN A 154 0.84 -2.98 7.00
N THR A 155 2.11 -3.17 6.75
CA THR A 155 3.13 -3.42 7.77
C THR A 155 4.37 -2.59 7.48
N THR A 156 5.10 -2.25 8.53
CA THR A 156 6.44 -1.68 8.40
C THR A 156 7.43 -2.80 8.67
N ARG A 157 8.33 -3.07 7.73
CA ARG A 157 9.43 -3.98 7.97
C ARG A 157 10.38 -3.31 8.94
N GLN A 158 10.38 -3.74 10.18
CA GLN A 158 11.47 -3.44 11.10
C GLN A 158 12.62 -4.38 10.70
N ASP A 159 13.62 -3.86 10.02
CA ASP A 159 14.87 -4.57 9.92
C ASP A 159 15.36 -4.75 11.35
N LYS A 160 15.46 -6.02 11.76
CA LYS A 160 16.00 -6.39 13.06
C LYS A 160 17.40 -5.77 13.12
N VAL A 161 17.54 -4.68 13.88
CA VAL A 161 18.84 -4.15 14.21
C VAL A 161 19.54 -5.28 14.94
N ASP A 162 20.50 -5.89 14.27
CA ASP A 162 21.30 -6.95 14.87
C ASP A 162 22.15 -6.32 15.97
N ASN A 163 21.65 -6.41 17.20
CA ASN A 163 22.29 -5.88 18.41
C ASN A 163 23.55 -6.68 18.79
N SER A 164 24.00 -7.60 17.94
CA SER A 164 25.20 -8.39 18.22
C SER A 164 26.49 -7.56 18.22
N GLN A 165 26.47 -6.34 17.71
CA GLN A 165 27.63 -5.45 17.69
C GLN A 165 27.77 -4.57 18.95
N LEU A 166 26.79 -4.57 19.86
CA LEU A 166 26.85 -3.72 21.07
C LEU A 166 27.46 -4.42 22.30
N LEU A 167 27.93 -5.66 22.17
CA LEU A 167 28.49 -6.43 23.29
C LEU A 167 30.02 -6.58 23.25
N VAL A 168 30.73 -5.77 22.48
CA VAL A 168 32.19 -5.77 22.50
C VAL A 168 32.71 -4.42 23.01
N VAL A 169 32.48 -4.13 24.30
CA VAL A 169 33.34 -3.20 25.07
C VAL A 169 33.41 -3.73 26.51
N GLY A 170 34.45 -4.45 26.82
CA GLY A 170 34.74 -4.87 28.19
C GLY A 170 35.88 -5.86 28.28
N GLU A 171 37.12 -5.44 28.01
CA GLU A 171 38.36 -5.90 28.67
C GLU A 171 39.34 -4.76 28.72
#